data_1931e88bf9df5bc94e1f89220dc27673
#
_entry.id   1931e88bf9df5bc94e1f89220dc27673
#
_cell.length_a   1.000
_cell.length_b   1.000
_cell.length_c   1.000
_cell.angle_alpha   90.00
_cell.angle_beta   90.00
_cell.angle_gamma   90.00
#
_symmetry.space_group_name_H-M   'P 1'
#
loop_
_entity.id
_entity.type
_entity.pdbx_description
1 polymer ?
#
loop_
_entity_poly.entity_id
_entity_poly.type
_entity_poly.pdbx_seq_one_letter_code
_entity_poly.pdbx_strand_id
1 'polypeptide(L)' 'MREAFTGVDSPDPQAADELHQARHALKHALMRKRGCAPDEARRIAGILDRATADILGRKD' A
#
# COMPACT_ATOMS: atom_id res chain seq x y z
N MET A 1 -6.04 -8.72 22.07
CA MET A 1 -5.99 -8.34 21.72
C MET A 1 -5.78 -7.23 21.26
N ARG A 2 -5.80 -6.64 21.26
CA ARG A 2 -5.63 -5.58 20.84
C ARG A 2 -4.36 -5.16 20.62
N GLU A 3 -3.46 -5.80 20.77
CA GLU A 3 -2.16 -5.44 20.69
C GLU A 3 -1.80 -4.98 19.37
N ALA A 4 -2.21 -5.58 18.35
CA ALA A 4 -1.90 -5.16 17.04
C ALA A 4 -2.36 -3.77 16.84
N PHE A 5 -3.50 -3.49 17.39
CA PHE A 5 -3.97 -2.21 17.31
C PHE A 5 -3.16 -1.26 18.01
N THR A 6 -2.66 -1.63 19.13
CA THR A 6 -1.85 -0.79 19.90
C THR A 6 -0.70 -0.30 19.11
N GLY A 7 -0.10 -1.18 18.34
CA GLY A 7 1.02 -0.77 17.54
C GLY A 7 0.65 0.29 16.56
N VAL A 8 -0.52 0.16 16.01
CA VAL A 8 -0.95 1.11 15.05
C VAL A 8 -1.20 2.44 15.68
N ASP A 9 -1.69 2.42 16.88
CA ASP A 9 -1.99 3.63 17.56
C ASP A 9 -0.79 4.32 18.08
N SER A 10 0.32 3.68 18.14
CA SER A 10 1.50 4.30 18.66
C SER A 10 1.83 5.52 17.89
N PRO A 11 1.93 6.63 18.54
CA PRO A 11 2.20 7.86 17.83
C PRO A 11 3.66 7.99 17.52
N ASP A 12 4.04 7.63 16.37
CA ASP A 12 5.40 7.84 15.90
C ASP A 12 5.29 8.74 14.69
N PRO A 13 5.53 10.04 14.85
CA PRO A 13 5.35 10.97 13.75
C PRO A 13 6.20 10.62 12.54
N GLN A 14 7.37 10.08 12.76
CA GLN A 14 8.22 9.77 11.64
C GLN A 14 7.66 8.60 10.85
N ALA A 15 7.16 7.59 11.53
CA ALA A 15 6.56 6.46 10.85
C ALA A 15 5.31 6.89 10.09
N ALA A 16 4.54 7.78 10.67
CA ALA A 16 3.34 8.28 10.02
C ALA A 16 3.70 9.04 8.75
N ASP A 17 4.78 9.82 8.82
CA ASP A 17 5.23 10.54 7.66
C ASP A 17 5.69 9.62 6.58
N GLU A 18 6.41 8.58 6.94
CA GLU A 18 6.90 7.62 5.96
C GLU A 18 5.75 6.93 5.27
N LEU A 19 4.74 6.57 6.02
CA LEU A 19 3.58 5.93 5.44
C LEU A 19 2.86 6.87 4.50
N HIS A 20 2.71 8.11 4.92
CA HIS A 20 2.04 9.12 4.12
C HIS A 20 2.77 9.31 2.80
N GLN A 21 4.09 9.40 2.84
CA GLN A 21 4.85 9.59 1.63
C GLN A 21 4.80 8.38 0.72
N ALA A 22 4.80 7.19 1.30
CA ALA A 22 4.69 5.98 0.50
C ALA A 22 3.35 5.92 -0.21
N ARG A 23 2.29 6.33 0.44
CA ARG A 23 0.98 6.37 -0.18
C ARG A 23 0.94 7.36 -1.32
N HIS A 24 1.55 8.52 -1.12
CA HIS A 24 1.60 9.52 -2.16
C HIS A 24 2.40 9.02 -3.36
N ALA A 25 3.51 8.38 -3.11
CA ALA A 25 4.32 7.85 -4.20
C ALA A 25 3.55 6.82 -5.01
N LEU A 26 2.82 5.96 -4.32
CA LEU A 26 2.01 4.95 -4.98
C LEU A 26 0.92 5.61 -5.82
N LYS A 27 0.25 6.60 -5.26
CA LYS A 27 -0.80 7.28 -5.97
C LYS A 27 -0.27 7.92 -7.25
N HIS A 28 0.88 8.58 -7.15
CA HIS A 28 1.46 9.23 -8.31
C HIS A 28 1.87 8.19 -9.36
N ALA A 29 2.40 7.06 -8.93
CA ALA A 29 2.78 6.01 -9.86
C ALA A 29 1.56 5.50 -10.60
N LEU A 30 0.46 5.31 -9.89
CA LEU A 30 -0.75 4.84 -10.54
C LEU A 30 -1.30 5.87 -11.52
N MET A 31 -1.20 7.13 -11.18
CA MET A 31 -1.68 8.17 -12.07
C MET A 31 -0.85 8.20 -13.35
N ARG A 32 0.43 7.94 -13.25
CA ARG A 32 1.28 7.95 -14.43
C ARG A 32 1.00 6.77 -15.34
N LYS A 33 0.34 5.73 -14.81
CA LYS A 33 0.03 4.56 -15.60
C LYS A 33 -1.39 4.58 -16.15
N ARG A 34 -2.08 5.69 -16.01
CA ARG A 34 -3.43 5.76 -16.52
C ARG A 34 -3.42 5.58 -18.03
N GLY A 35 -4.34 4.82 -18.52
CA GLY A 35 -4.43 4.58 -19.95
C GLY A 35 -3.41 3.59 -20.46
N CYS A 36 -2.74 2.87 -19.59
CA CYS A 36 -1.76 1.89 -20.03
C CYS A 36 -2.44 0.70 -20.68
N ALA A 37 -1.64 -0.11 -21.35
CA ALA A 37 -2.16 -1.27 -22.03
C ALA A 37 -2.74 -2.26 -21.03
N PRO A 38 -3.66 -3.11 -21.47
CA PRO A 38 -4.28 -4.08 -20.55
C PRO A 38 -3.27 -5.00 -19.87
N ASP A 39 -2.22 -5.39 -20.56
CA ASP A 39 -1.21 -6.24 -19.93
C ASP A 39 -0.55 -5.53 -18.77
N GLU A 40 -0.24 -4.27 -18.96
CA GLU A 40 0.39 -3.49 -17.89
C GLU A 40 -0.60 -3.27 -16.75
N ALA A 41 -1.84 -3.06 -17.08
CA ALA A 41 -2.85 -2.89 -16.03
C ALA A 41 -2.97 -4.14 -15.19
N ARG A 42 -2.91 -5.32 -15.82
CA ARG A 42 -2.99 -6.55 -15.05
C ARG A 42 -1.78 -6.75 -14.17
N ARG A 43 -0.61 -6.38 -14.69
CA ARG A 43 0.60 -6.49 -13.89
C ARG A 43 0.50 -5.63 -12.64
N ILE A 44 0.02 -4.40 -12.82
CA ILE A 44 -0.11 -3.48 -11.70
C ILE A 44 -1.17 -4.00 -10.72
N ALA A 45 -2.27 -4.52 -11.25
CA ALA A 45 -3.31 -5.05 -10.38
C ALA A 45 -2.76 -6.18 -9.51
N GLY A 46 -1.92 -7.03 -10.08
CA GLY A 46 -1.31 -8.10 -9.30
C GLY A 46 -0.43 -7.57 -8.18
N ILE A 47 0.33 -6.52 -8.48
CA ILE A 47 1.17 -5.91 -7.46
C ILE A 47 0.31 -5.34 -6.34
N LEU A 48 -0.77 -4.66 -6.69
CA LEU A 48 -1.63 -4.07 -5.68
C LEU A 48 -2.34 -5.13 -4.85
N ASP A 49 -2.76 -6.21 -5.48
CA ASP A 49 -3.40 -7.28 -4.75
C ASP A 49 -2.45 -7.90 -3.76
N ARG A 50 -1.21 -8.13 -4.18
CA ARG A 50 -0.25 -8.69 -3.29
C ARG A 50 0.06 -7.76 -2.14
N ALA A 51 0.22 -6.47 -2.45
CA ALA A 51 0.47 -5.49 -1.42
C ALA A 51 -0.67 -5.46 -0.42
N THR A 52 -1.90 -5.55 -0.91
CA THR A 52 -3.06 -5.55 -0.03
C THR A 52 -2.98 -6.72 0.94
N ALA A 53 -2.69 -7.90 0.42
CA ALA A 53 -2.60 -9.06 1.28
C ALA A 53 -1.48 -8.92 2.30
N ASP A 54 -0.34 -8.40 1.86
CA ASP A 54 0.78 -8.21 2.76
C ASP A 54 0.46 -7.21 3.85
N ILE A 55 -0.19 -6.13 3.49
CA ILE A 55 -0.54 -5.09 4.46
C ILE A 55 -1.49 -5.65 5.52
N LEU A 56 -2.42 -6.47 5.09
CA LEU A 56 -3.37 -7.05 6.02
C LEU A 56 -2.82 -8.24 6.75
N GLY A 57 -1.63 -8.70 6.38
CA GLY A 57 -1.04 -9.85 7.03
C GLY A 57 -1.73 -11.15 6.71
N ARG A 58 -2.39 -11.22 5.56
CA ARG A 58 -3.12 -12.42 5.18
C ARG A 58 -2.16 -13.45 4.63
N LYS A 59 -2.44 -14.70 4.96
CA LYS A 59 -1.64 -15.73 4.40
C LYS A 59 -2.43 -16.45 3.42
N ASP A 60 -1.84 -16.87 2.39
CA ASP A 60 -2.58 -17.63 1.41
C ASP A 60 -2.51 -19.09 1.56
#